data_b1b987fc1621db04dd1a782829ba892e
#
_entry.id   b1b987fc1621db04dd1a782829ba892e
#
_cell.length_a   1.000
_cell.length_b   1.000
_cell.length_c   1.000
_cell.angle_alpha   90.00
_cell.angle_beta   90.00
_cell.angle_gamma   90.00
#
_symmetry.space_group_name_H-M   'P 1'
#
loop_
_entity.id
_entity.type
_entity.pdbx_description
1 polymer ?
#
loop_
_entity_poly.entity_id
_entity_poly.type
_entity_poly.pdbx_seq_one_letter_code
_entity_poly.pdbx_strand_id
1 'polypeptide(L)'
;MKTYKDLTGEIDEVLGFAARKAVGRRMKMMAKKSSTKMKKKRNKMKALSIDNAKKKAQKAVRNLIKQKTVGKSKDLKTMSMGQKVALDKKVDKKMKSMGGRVHSLVNKFSKKIVKQHRAAAAAARSKK
;
A
#
# COMPACT_ATOMS: atom_id res chain seq x y z
N MET A 1 4.63 -28.33 16.48
CA MET A 1 4.94 -26.88 16.53
C MET A 1 3.87 -26.11 15.77
N LYS A 2 3.20 -25.17 16.41
CA LYS A 2 2.23 -24.29 15.73
C LYS A 2 2.97 -23.35 14.78
N THR A 3 2.51 -23.22 13.56
CA THR A 3 3.11 -22.31 12.59
C THR A 3 2.71 -20.86 12.89
N TYR A 4 3.47 -19.90 12.40
CA TYR A 4 3.18 -18.47 12.58
C TYR A 4 1.78 -18.08 12.07
N LYS A 5 1.26 -18.78 11.06
CA LYS A 5 -0.11 -18.61 10.54
C LYS A 5 -1.18 -19.08 11.53
N ASP A 6 -0.91 -20.15 12.27
CA ASP A 6 -1.85 -20.69 13.27
C ASP A 6 -1.97 -19.73 14.46
N LEU A 7 -0.86 -19.08 14.85
CA LEU A 7 -0.82 -18.07 15.90
C LEU A 7 -1.51 -16.75 15.48
N THR A 8 -1.39 -16.33 14.22
CA THR A 8 -2.04 -15.10 13.74
C THR A 8 -3.53 -15.29 13.51
N GLY A 9 -3.99 -16.47 13.09
CA GLY A 9 -5.41 -16.81 12.97
C GLY A 9 -6.12 -16.82 14.32
N GLU A 10 -5.53 -17.45 15.33
CA GLU A 10 -6.08 -17.46 16.71
C GLU A 10 -6.14 -16.05 17.34
N ILE A 11 -5.20 -15.15 17.01
CA ILE A 11 -5.21 -13.76 17.52
C ILE A 11 -6.32 -12.93 16.90
N ASP A 12 -6.64 -13.13 15.62
CA ASP A 12 -7.69 -12.36 14.94
C ASP A 12 -9.10 -12.77 15.38
N GLU A 13 -9.31 -14.02 15.76
CA GLU A 13 -10.60 -14.50 16.31
C GLU A 13 -10.83 -14.08 17.77
N VAL A 14 -9.78 -13.89 18.54
CA VAL A 14 -9.85 -13.64 20.00
C VAL A 14 -10.01 -12.17 20.37
N LEU A 15 -9.67 -11.22 19.48
CA LEU A 15 -9.79 -9.80 19.78
C LEU A 15 -11.23 -9.30 19.54
N GLY A 16 -12.05 -9.32 20.58
CA GLY A 16 -13.36 -8.67 20.58
C GLY A 16 -13.29 -7.18 20.22
N PHE A 17 -14.45 -6.59 19.85
CA PHE A 17 -14.56 -5.19 19.42
C PHE A 17 -13.90 -4.20 20.40
N ALA A 18 -14.06 -4.42 21.71
CA ALA A 18 -13.46 -3.58 22.75
C ALA A 18 -11.92 -3.63 22.70
N ALA A 19 -11.33 -4.82 22.52
CA ALA A 19 -9.89 -4.98 22.41
C ALA A 19 -9.33 -4.34 21.15
N ARG A 20 -9.99 -4.45 20.00
CA ARG A 20 -9.62 -3.75 18.75
C ARG A 20 -9.64 -2.23 18.94
N LYS A 21 -10.65 -1.70 19.64
CA LYS A 21 -10.76 -0.27 19.97
C LYS A 21 -9.63 0.18 20.90
N ALA A 22 -9.28 -0.62 21.90
CA ALA A 22 -8.15 -0.36 22.81
C ALA A 22 -6.81 -0.34 22.06
N VAL A 23 -6.55 -1.34 21.19
CA VAL A 23 -5.37 -1.38 20.32
C VAL A 23 -5.33 -0.16 19.41
N GLY A 24 -6.44 0.24 18.81
CA GLY A 24 -6.53 1.43 17.98
C GLY A 24 -6.16 2.72 18.73
N ARG A 25 -6.65 2.89 19.98
CA ARG A 25 -6.27 4.01 20.86
C ARG A 25 -4.76 3.98 21.17
N ARG A 26 -4.21 2.80 21.53
CA ARG A 26 -2.79 2.64 21.83
C ARG A 26 -1.92 2.98 20.60
N MET A 27 -2.31 2.53 19.40
CA MET A 27 -1.62 2.87 18.17
C MET A 27 -1.66 4.36 17.85
N LYS A 28 -2.79 5.06 18.11
CA LYS A 28 -2.88 6.52 17.97
C LYS A 28 -1.93 7.24 18.93
N MET A 29 -1.85 6.79 20.18
CA MET A 29 -0.93 7.34 21.17
C MET A 29 0.53 7.11 20.77
N MET A 30 0.88 5.91 20.32
CA MET A 30 2.23 5.58 19.82
C MET A 30 2.61 6.44 18.61
N ALA A 31 1.67 6.70 17.70
CA ALA A 31 1.92 7.53 16.52
C ALA A 31 2.25 9.00 16.87
N LYS A 32 1.76 9.50 18.01
CA LYS A 32 2.04 10.86 18.49
C LYS A 32 3.40 10.99 19.18
N LYS A 33 4.02 9.90 19.63
CA LYS A 33 5.33 9.93 20.32
C LYS A 33 6.42 10.53 19.43
N SER A 34 7.29 11.35 20.01
CA SER A 34 8.42 11.99 19.32
C SER A 34 9.34 10.97 18.65
N SER A 35 9.63 9.86 19.33
CA SER A 35 10.44 8.76 18.79
C SER A 35 9.85 8.16 17.50
N THR A 36 8.52 7.97 17.45
CA THR A 36 7.83 7.46 16.24
C THR A 36 7.88 8.49 15.11
N LYS A 37 7.70 9.78 15.43
CA LYS A 37 7.83 10.87 14.46
C LYS A 37 9.25 10.94 13.90
N MET A 38 10.27 10.81 14.75
CA MET A 38 11.67 10.79 14.33
C MET A 38 12.01 9.58 13.46
N LYS A 39 11.51 8.38 13.82
CA LYS A 39 11.67 7.18 12.98
C LYS A 39 11.03 7.38 11.60
N LYS A 40 9.83 7.95 11.54
CA LYS A 40 9.16 8.28 10.27
C LYS A 40 9.96 9.29 9.45
N LYS A 41 10.52 10.33 10.09
CA LYS A 41 11.37 11.33 9.42
C LYS A 41 12.64 10.69 8.84
N ARG A 42 13.35 9.86 9.64
CA ARG A 42 14.53 9.11 9.18
C ARG A 42 14.20 8.18 8.00
N ASN A 43 13.07 7.47 8.06
CA ASN A 43 12.65 6.57 6.97
C ASN A 43 12.29 7.32 5.67
N LYS A 44 11.75 8.53 5.77
CA LYS A 44 11.51 9.39 4.60
C LYS A 44 12.82 9.86 3.93
N MET A 45 13.88 10.05 4.72
CA MET A 45 15.18 10.49 4.21
C MET A 45 16.04 9.35 3.65
N LYS A 46 15.71 8.08 3.97
CA LYS A 46 16.44 6.92 3.43
C LYS A 46 16.18 6.81 1.92
N ALA A 47 17.22 6.46 1.18
CA ALA A 47 17.08 6.15 -0.23
C ALA A 47 16.08 5.00 -0.45
N LEU A 48 15.19 5.16 -1.43
CA LEU A 48 14.26 4.11 -1.79
C LEU A 48 14.98 3.07 -2.65
N SER A 49 14.98 1.80 -2.22
CA SER A 49 15.56 0.74 -3.03
C SER A 49 14.76 0.54 -4.32
N ILE A 50 15.44 0.12 -5.39
CA ILE A 50 14.84 -0.12 -6.72
C ILE A 50 13.70 -1.14 -6.62
N ASP A 51 13.88 -2.19 -5.82
CA ASP A 51 12.86 -3.23 -5.65
C ASP A 51 11.60 -2.71 -4.94
N ASN A 52 11.79 -1.87 -3.92
CA ASN A 52 10.67 -1.23 -3.25
C ASN A 52 9.95 -0.23 -4.17
N ALA A 53 10.69 0.47 -5.03
CA ALA A 53 10.10 1.34 -6.05
C ALA A 53 9.28 0.54 -7.06
N LYS A 54 9.79 -0.60 -7.54
CA LYS A 54 9.08 -1.51 -8.45
C LYS A 54 7.82 -2.08 -7.80
N LYS A 55 7.88 -2.56 -6.55
CA LYS A 55 6.70 -3.04 -5.81
C LYS A 55 5.61 -1.97 -5.67
N LYS A 56 6.01 -0.73 -5.35
CA LYS A 56 5.06 0.40 -5.29
C LYS A 56 4.49 0.73 -6.67
N ALA A 57 5.31 0.69 -7.72
CA ALA A 57 4.88 0.90 -9.10
C ALA A 57 3.89 -0.16 -9.57
N GLN A 58 4.12 -1.43 -9.26
CA GLN A 58 3.18 -2.52 -9.57
C GLN A 58 1.81 -2.28 -8.92
N LYS A 59 1.78 -1.89 -7.64
CA LYS A 59 0.53 -1.53 -6.94
C LYS A 59 -0.17 -0.34 -7.61
N ALA A 60 0.58 0.69 -8.00
CA ALA A 60 0.04 1.88 -8.66
C ALA A 60 -0.55 1.54 -10.04
N VAL A 61 0.14 0.73 -10.84
CA VAL A 61 -0.35 0.26 -12.14
C VAL A 61 -1.60 -0.61 -11.98
N ARG A 62 -1.62 -1.54 -10.99
CA ARG A 62 -2.79 -2.35 -10.69
C ARG A 62 -4.00 -1.46 -10.32
N ASN A 63 -3.81 -0.46 -9.48
CA ASN A 63 -4.87 0.47 -9.10
C ASN A 63 -5.36 1.29 -10.29
N LEU A 64 -4.48 1.73 -11.18
CA LEU A 64 -4.85 2.45 -12.40
C LEU A 64 -5.69 1.57 -13.32
N ILE A 65 -5.33 0.29 -13.47
CA ILE A 65 -6.12 -0.67 -14.26
C ILE A 65 -7.47 -0.91 -13.59
N LYS A 66 -7.53 -1.02 -12.24
CA LYS A 66 -8.79 -1.12 -11.49
C LYS A 66 -9.71 0.07 -11.78
N GLN A 67 -9.21 1.29 -11.65
CA GLN A 67 -9.97 2.51 -11.90
C GLN A 67 -10.51 2.56 -13.34
N LYS A 68 -9.68 2.19 -14.32
CA LYS A 68 -10.10 2.12 -15.72
C LYS A 68 -11.14 1.02 -15.99
N THR A 69 -11.10 -0.08 -15.24
CA THR A 69 -12.04 -1.21 -15.40
C THR A 69 -13.39 -0.90 -14.75
N VAL A 70 -13.41 -0.17 -13.66
CA VAL A 70 -14.63 0.25 -12.95
C VAL A 70 -15.34 1.39 -13.69
N GLY A 71 -14.60 2.21 -14.44
CA GLY A 71 -15.13 3.43 -15.06
C GLY A 71 -15.29 4.58 -14.07
N LYS A 72 -15.67 5.75 -14.59
CA LYS A 72 -15.80 6.99 -13.81
C LYS A 72 -17.01 7.02 -12.87
N SER A 73 -17.99 6.15 -13.08
CA SER A 73 -19.31 6.21 -12.43
C SER A 73 -19.46 5.40 -11.15
N LYS A 74 -18.50 4.52 -10.83
CA LYS A 74 -18.59 3.65 -9.64
C LYS A 74 -17.41 3.87 -8.69
N ASP A 75 -17.71 4.26 -7.47
CA ASP A 75 -16.70 4.36 -6.42
C ASP A 75 -16.30 2.97 -5.90
N LEU A 76 -15.00 2.69 -5.92
CA LEU A 76 -14.42 1.45 -5.35
C LEU A 76 -14.79 1.24 -3.87
N LYS A 77 -15.12 2.33 -3.17
CA LYS A 77 -15.46 2.29 -1.74
C LYS A 77 -16.85 1.71 -1.49
N THR A 78 -17.81 1.98 -2.38
CA THR A 78 -19.20 1.56 -2.25
C THR A 78 -19.48 0.15 -2.77
N MET A 79 -18.50 -0.48 -3.41
CA MET A 79 -18.64 -1.83 -3.95
C MET A 79 -18.70 -2.88 -2.84
N SER A 80 -19.60 -3.86 -2.98
CA SER A 80 -19.68 -5.03 -2.12
C SER A 80 -18.41 -5.90 -2.22
N MET A 81 -18.20 -6.77 -1.24
CA MET A 81 -17.02 -7.66 -1.23
C MET A 81 -16.97 -8.56 -2.47
N GLY A 82 -18.11 -9.14 -2.85
CA GLY A 82 -18.21 -9.98 -4.06
C GLY A 82 -17.85 -9.22 -5.33
N GLN A 83 -18.33 -7.99 -5.48
CA GLN A 83 -17.98 -7.12 -6.61
C GLN A 83 -16.47 -6.78 -6.64
N LYS A 84 -15.85 -6.56 -5.47
CA LYS A 84 -14.40 -6.32 -5.38
C LYS A 84 -13.59 -7.53 -5.82
N VAL A 85 -13.98 -8.74 -5.40
CA VAL A 85 -13.33 -9.99 -5.82
C VAL A 85 -13.49 -10.23 -7.33
N ALA A 86 -14.68 -10.02 -7.87
CA ALA A 86 -14.93 -10.13 -9.31
C ALA A 86 -14.10 -9.12 -10.11
N LEU A 87 -13.97 -7.89 -9.61
CA LEU A 87 -13.13 -6.85 -10.20
C LEU A 87 -11.66 -7.25 -10.18
N ASP A 88 -11.15 -7.79 -9.05
CA ASP A 88 -9.76 -8.24 -8.96
C ASP A 88 -9.45 -9.33 -9.98
N LYS A 89 -10.35 -10.31 -10.18
CA LYS A 89 -10.22 -11.34 -11.22
C LYS A 89 -10.17 -10.74 -12.64
N LYS A 90 -11.00 -9.74 -12.92
CA LYS A 90 -10.99 -9.03 -14.22
C LYS A 90 -9.68 -8.26 -14.42
N VAL A 91 -9.18 -7.59 -13.39
CA VAL A 91 -7.92 -6.87 -13.43
C VAL A 91 -6.75 -7.81 -13.67
N ASP A 92 -6.72 -8.98 -12.99
CA ASP A 92 -5.67 -9.97 -13.18
C ASP A 92 -5.65 -10.53 -14.62
N LYS A 93 -6.83 -10.85 -15.18
CA LYS A 93 -6.93 -11.24 -16.60
C LYS A 93 -6.40 -10.14 -17.52
N LYS A 94 -6.78 -8.89 -17.26
CA LYS A 94 -6.35 -7.73 -18.07
C LYS A 94 -4.85 -7.47 -17.95
N MET A 95 -4.29 -7.61 -16.76
CA MET A 95 -2.83 -7.50 -16.57
C MET A 95 -2.06 -8.59 -17.31
N LYS A 96 -2.57 -9.82 -17.32
CA LYS A 96 -1.98 -10.93 -18.08
C LYS A 96 -2.03 -10.66 -19.59
N SER A 97 -3.17 -10.20 -20.11
CA SER A 97 -3.32 -9.89 -21.55
C SER A 97 -2.45 -8.71 -22.01
N MET A 98 -2.19 -7.74 -21.13
CA MET A 98 -1.34 -6.58 -21.45
C MET A 98 0.16 -6.89 -21.44
N GLY A 99 0.59 -7.99 -20.82
CA GLY A 99 1.98 -8.49 -20.83
C GLY A 99 3.07 -7.42 -20.72
N GLY A 100 3.85 -7.25 -21.79
CA GLY A 100 4.97 -6.30 -21.84
C GLY A 100 4.57 -4.83 -21.60
N ARG A 101 3.33 -4.42 -21.92
CA ARG A 101 2.85 -3.05 -21.63
C ARG A 101 2.77 -2.78 -20.13
N VAL A 102 2.37 -3.78 -19.33
CA VAL A 102 2.37 -3.65 -17.86
C VAL A 102 3.79 -3.45 -17.36
N HIS A 103 4.76 -4.21 -17.88
CA HIS A 103 6.17 -4.06 -17.50
C HIS A 103 6.71 -2.65 -17.83
N SER A 104 6.43 -2.15 -19.03
CA SER A 104 6.80 -0.78 -19.43
C SER A 104 6.18 0.27 -18.51
N LEU A 105 4.89 0.13 -18.16
CA LEU A 105 4.22 1.02 -17.22
C LEU A 105 4.86 0.95 -15.83
N VAL A 106 5.15 -0.23 -15.32
CA VAL A 106 5.83 -0.41 -14.02
C VAL A 106 7.18 0.29 -14.02
N ASN A 107 7.97 0.18 -15.09
CA ASN A 107 9.26 0.86 -15.19
C ASN A 107 9.11 2.39 -15.21
N LYS A 108 8.15 2.92 -15.96
CA LYS A 108 7.84 4.37 -15.97
C LYS A 108 7.42 4.86 -14.58
N PHE A 109 6.51 4.15 -13.94
CA PHE A 109 6.04 4.51 -12.58
C PHE A 109 7.13 4.38 -11.54
N SER A 110 8.00 3.37 -11.62
CA SER A 110 9.11 3.21 -10.66
C SER A 110 10.08 4.39 -10.73
N LYS A 111 10.46 4.84 -11.93
CA LYS A 111 11.28 6.04 -12.13
C LYS A 111 10.62 7.29 -11.53
N LYS A 112 9.31 7.47 -11.77
CA LYS A 112 8.54 8.58 -11.20
C LYS A 112 8.52 8.54 -9.67
N ILE A 113 8.30 7.38 -9.08
CA ILE A 113 8.26 7.18 -7.63
C ILE A 113 9.63 7.48 -7.00
N VAL A 114 10.73 7.03 -7.62
CA VAL A 114 12.08 7.35 -7.15
C VAL A 114 12.34 8.86 -7.20
N LYS A 115 11.96 9.53 -8.29
CA LYS A 115 12.10 10.99 -8.44
C LYS A 115 11.29 11.74 -7.36
N GLN A 116 10.04 11.36 -7.16
CA GLN A 116 9.19 11.95 -6.12
C GLN A 116 9.74 11.70 -4.71
N HIS A 117 10.25 10.51 -4.44
CA HIS A 117 10.85 10.20 -3.15
C HIS A 117 12.12 11.02 -2.89
N ARG A 118 12.98 11.20 -3.90
CA ARG A 118 14.17 12.05 -3.79
C ARG A 118 13.78 13.52 -3.52
N ALA A 119 12.80 14.05 -4.24
CA ALA A 119 12.31 15.41 -4.03
C ALA A 119 11.71 15.59 -2.61
N ALA A 120 10.90 14.62 -2.14
CA ALA A 120 10.36 14.64 -0.79
C ALA A 120 11.44 14.54 0.30
N ALA A 121 12.48 13.74 0.07
CA ALA A 121 13.62 13.63 0.97
C ALA A 121 14.44 14.94 1.03
N ALA A 122 14.66 15.60 -0.13
CA ALA A 122 15.32 16.89 -0.20
C ALA A 122 14.53 17.97 0.55
N ALA A 123 13.20 18.05 0.31
CA ALA A 123 12.31 18.98 1.02
C ALA A 123 12.26 18.72 2.54
N ALA A 124 12.40 17.46 2.98
CA ALA A 124 12.47 17.13 4.40
C ALA A 124 13.81 17.50 5.06
N ARG A 125 14.88 17.62 4.27
CA ARG A 125 16.19 18.08 4.74
C ARG A 125 16.27 19.61 4.83
N SER A 126 15.66 20.34 3.89
CA SER A 126 15.64 21.80 3.88
C SER A 126 14.78 22.44 4.98
N LYS A 127 13.88 21.67 5.60
CA LYS A 127 13.04 22.12 6.73
C LYS A 127 13.70 21.87 8.11
N LYS A 128 15.02 22.06 8.20
CA LYS A 128 15.74 22.04 9.48
C LYS A 128 15.86 23.42 10.07
#